data_fac18e71ddb5a46c0c95378922881b02
#
_entry.id   fac18e71ddb5a46c0c95378922881b02
#
_cell.length_a   1.000
_cell.length_b   1.000
_cell.length_c   1.000
_cell.angle_alpha   90.00
_cell.angle_beta   90.00
_cell.angle_gamma   90.00
#
_symmetry.space_group_name_H-M   'P 1'
#
loop_
_entity.id
_entity.type
_entity.pdbx_description
1 polymer ?
#
loop_
_entity_poly.entity_id
_entity_poly.type
_entity_poly.pdbx_seq_one_letter_code
_entity_poly.pdbx_strand_id
1 'polypeptide(L)'
;MDNITLNTYLSRILSGYYLFVYKNNRYKLIYPDITIKYEADVYANEEYINNRFNDWINQDDILHILMMMGIWNPSMEQELKGINSKIDDLKVEYYKSFLNKTKLKTLKRQLSSLKKRYDFLYNLRHSLDHLTSEGYSSLLKNQYILVYSLYDNKDQNLFSSIDDVNFSLFNALSNIIHENLIPSEAFREIARSDIWRNYWSANKERIFDKPTINWSDEQKTLVILTKMYDNAYEHPDCPSDSIIEDDDAFDGWMIMQRKQNEKDKNKKRTESLLGDKLNKAGEVFLVANSMEEAQEIYNLNDDSSRHTINERQKTILSSENPIDTTQLPDVQRELLSQQFQSQKERFKK
;
A
#
# COMPACT_ATOMS: atom_id res chain seq x y z
N MET A 1 19.16 -14.05 -2.91
CA MET A 1 19.91 -14.37 -1.67
C MET A 1 20.56 -15.74 -1.75
N ASP A 2 21.52 -16.07 -0.83
CA ASP A 2 22.02 -17.46 -0.76
C ASP A 2 21.00 -18.36 -0.03
N ASN A 3 21.03 -19.66 -0.35
CA ASN A 3 20.08 -20.63 0.19
C ASN A 3 20.19 -20.80 1.71
N ILE A 4 21.36 -20.56 2.30
CA ILE A 4 21.58 -20.70 3.74
C ILE A 4 20.84 -19.58 4.48
N THR A 5 20.95 -18.34 3.99
CA THR A 5 20.25 -17.17 4.55
C THR A 5 18.74 -17.32 4.42
N LEU A 6 18.24 -17.76 3.24
CA LEU A 6 16.80 -18.01 3.04
C LEU A 6 16.25 -19.07 3.99
N ASN A 7 16.97 -20.19 4.17
CA ASN A 7 16.57 -21.25 5.09
C ASN A 7 16.60 -20.79 6.55
N THR A 8 17.54 -19.91 6.91
CA THR A 8 17.59 -19.31 8.24
C THR A 8 16.37 -18.43 8.48
N TYR A 9 15.98 -17.58 7.52
CA TYR A 9 14.77 -16.77 7.64
C TYR A 9 13.51 -17.62 7.68
N LEU A 10 13.42 -18.65 6.83
CA LEU A 10 12.30 -19.59 6.85
C LEU A 10 12.18 -20.28 8.23
N SER A 11 13.30 -20.75 8.79
CA SER A 11 13.32 -21.35 10.12
C SER A 11 12.82 -20.39 11.20
N ARG A 12 13.24 -19.12 11.15
CA ARG A 12 12.76 -18.07 12.07
C ARG A 12 11.25 -17.83 11.94
N ILE A 13 10.72 -17.79 10.72
CA ILE A 13 9.29 -17.59 10.47
C ILE A 13 8.50 -18.79 10.99
N LEU A 14 8.95 -20.03 10.66
CA LEU A 14 8.27 -21.25 11.09
C LEU A 14 8.24 -21.39 12.61
N SER A 15 9.36 -21.14 13.27
CA SER A 15 9.47 -21.25 14.74
C SER A 15 8.74 -20.09 15.44
N GLY A 16 8.57 -18.94 14.80
CA GLY A 16 7.96 -17.75 15.37
C GLY A 16 8.86 -17.00 16.36
N TYR A 17 10.16 -17.27 16.34
CA TYR A 17 11.13 -16.55 17.18
C TYR A 17 12.49 -16.36 16.49
N TYR A 18 13.26 -15.41 16.99
CA TYR A 18 14.64 -15.13 16.60
C TYR A 18 15.59 -15.30 17.77
N LEU A 19 16.63 -16.15 17.62
CA LEU A 19 17.69 -16.33 18.62
C LEU A 19 18.90 -15.51 18.22
N PHE A 20 19.47 -14.77 19.17
CA PHE A 20 20.68 -13.98 18.96
C PHE A 20 21.55 -13.93 20.22
N VAL A 21 22.79 -13.46 20.06
CA VAL A 21 23.77 -13.39 21.16
C VAL A 21 24.22 -11.94 21.33
N TYR A 22 24.23 -11.46 22.57
CA TYR A 22 24.81 -10.17 22.94
C TYR A 22 25.63 -10.32 24.21
N LYS A 23 26.90 -9.86 24.20
CA LYS A 23 27.85 -9.97 25.33
C LYS A 23 27.90 -11.39 25.98
N ASN A 24 28.02 -12.41 25.14
CA ASN A 24 28.04 -13.83 25.51
C ASN A 24 26.75 -14.39 26.14
N ASN A 25 25.68 -13.61 26.23
CA ASN A 25 24.39 -14.07 26.67
C ASN A 25 23.48 -14.36 25.45
N ARG A 26 22.69 -15.40 25.54
CA ARG A 26 21.69 -15.75 24.51
C ARG A 26 20.38 -15.08 24.85
N TYR A 27 19.76 -14.52 23.85
CA TYR A 27 18.43 -13.89 23.93
C TYR A 27 17.52 -14.47 22.88
N LYS A 28 16.23 -14.42 23.16
CA LYS A 28 15.18 -14.89 22.26
C LYS A 28 14.15 -13.78 22.10
N LEU A 29 13.91 -13.40 20.85
CA LEU A 29 12.79 -12.54 20.48
C LEU A 29 11.66 -13.43 19.98
N ILE A 30 10.56 -13.51 20.69
CA ILE A 30 9.33 -14.15 20.21
C ILE A 30 8.58 -13.11 19.37
N TYR A 31 8.23 -13.46 18.15
CA TYR A 31 7.47 -12.55 17.30
C TYR A 31 6.07 -12.33 17.88
N PRO A 32 5.66 -11.04 18.08
CA PRO A 32 4.43 -10.72 18.78
C PRO A 32 3.19 -11.20 17.98
N ASP A 33 2.24 -11.75 18.69
CA ASP A 33 0.91 -12.04 18.19
C ASP A 33 -0.03 -10.81 18.31
N ILE A 34 -1.29 -10.99 17.93
CA ILE A 34 -2.28 -9.89 17.98
C ILE A 34 -2.59 -9.44 19.40
N THR A 35 -2.46 -10.32 20.40
CA THR A 35 -2.78 -10.01 21.79
C THR A 35 -1.79 -8.99 22.34
N ILE A 36 -0.49 -9.25 22.22
CA ILE A 36 0.57 -8.32 22.63
C ILE A 36 0.43 -6.97 21.90
N LYS A 37 0.09 -7.01 20.61
CA LYS A 37 -0.12 -5.78 19.83
C LYS A 37 -1.32 -4.98 20.30
N TYR A 38 -2.43 -5.65 20.62
CA TYR A 38 -3.62 -4.99 21.16
C TYR A 38 -3.34 -4.35 22.51
N GLU A 39 -2.65 -5.06 23.41
CA GLU A 39 -2.25 -4.52 24.71
C GLU A 39 -1.32 -3.31 24.55
N ALA A 40 -0.39 -3.38 23.59
CA ALA A 40 0.48 -2.27 23.25
C ALA A 40 -0.30 -1.05 22.69
N ASP A 41 -1.34 -1.30 21.87
CA ASP A 41 -2.22 -0.24 21.39
C ASP A 41 -3.02 0.41 22.51
N VAL A 42 -3.53 -0.38 23.46
CA VAL A 42 -4.24 0.14 24.64
C VAL A 42 -3.30 1.00 25.47
N TYR A 43 -2.13 0.48 25.82
CA TYR A 43 -1.11 1.22 26.59
C TYR A 43 -0.69 2.53 25.93
N ALA A 44 -0.37 2.47 24.65
CA ALA A 44 0.05 3.65 23.88
C ALA A 44 -1.07 4.69 23.74
N ASN A 45 -2.33 4.25 23.64
CA ASN A 45 -3.48 5.13 23.54
C ASN A 45 -3.79 5.82 24.89
N GLU A 46 -3.66 5.11 26.01
CA GLU A 46 -3.77 5.70 27.34
C GLU A 46 -2.73 6.82 27.54
N GLU A 47 -1.48 6.55 27.19
CA GLU A 47 -0.41 7.55 27.25
C GLU A 47 -0.62 8.72 26.28
N TYR A 48 -1.15 8.45 25.08
CA TYR A 48 -1.54 9.50 24.13
C TYR A 48 -2.61 10.42 24.69
N ILE A 49 -3.65 9.85 25.31
CA ILE A 49 -4.73 10.63 25.93
C ILE A 49 -4.19 11.47 27.09
N ASN A 50 -3.35 10.89 27.93
CA ASN A 50 -2.73 11.59 29.07
C ASN A 50 -1.85 12.77 28.61
N ASN A 51 -1.08 12.59 27.53
CA ASN A 51 -0.15 13.60 27.01
C ASN A 51 -0.81 14.62 26.09
N ARG A 52 -1.95 14.31 25.48
CA ARG A 52 -2.69 15.22 24.58
C ARG A 52 -3.05 16.56 25.23
N PHE A 53 -3.21 16.58 26.54
CA PHE A 53 -3.53 17.79 27.31
C PHE A 53 -2.31 18.57 27.80
N ASN A 54 -1.10 18.10 27.48
CA ASN A 54 0.17 18.68 27.96
C ASN A 54 0.89 19.53 26.90
N ASP A 55 0.18 20.27 26.04
CA ASP A 55 0.74 21.15 25.00
C ASP A 55 1.72 20.47 24.03
N TRP A 56 1.57 19.16 23.81
CA TRP A 56 2.37 18.45 22.83
C TRP A 56 1.97 18.82 21.39
N ILE A 57 2.99 18.93 20.56
CA ILE A 57 2.83 19.20 19.13
C ILE A 57 2.14 17.99 18.47
N ASN A 58 1.17 18.25 17.59
CA ASN A 58 0.54 17.22 16.76
C ASN A 58 1.20 17.10 15.38
N GLN A 59 0.81 16.11 14.61
CA GLN A 59 1.39 15.83 13.29
C GLN A 59 1.14 16.95 12.26
N ASP A 60 0.00 17.63 12.37
CA ASP A 60 -0.33 18.77 11.48
C ASP A 60 0.52 20.00 11.81
N ASP A 61 0.75 20.26 13.09
CA ASP A 61 1.62 21.35 13.55
C ASP A 61 3.08 21.14 13.10
N ILE A 62 3.58 19.89 13.19
CA ILE A 62 4.92 19.53 12.69
C ILE A 62 5.06 19.81 11.19
N LEU A 63 4.03 19.50 10.39
CA LEU A 63 4.05 19.80 8.96
C LEU A 63 4.22 21.32 8.74
N HIS A 64 3.50 22.11 9.51
CA HIS A 64 3.59 23.56 9.44
C HIS A 64 4.98 24.08 9.84
N ILE A 65 5.55 23.52 10.90
CA ILE A 65 6.92 23.82 11.35
C ILE A 65 7.95 23.49 10.26
N LEU A 66 7.87 22.30 9.66
CA LEU A 66 8.76 21.90 8.55
C LEU A 66 8.67 22.86 7.36
N MET A 67 7.47 23.36 7.07
CA MET A 67 7.26 24.37 6.02
C MET A 67 7.85 25.74 6.40
N MET A 68 7.67 26.17 7.65
CA MET A 68 8.26 27.42 8.15
C MET A 68 9.80 27.38 8.17
N MET A 69 10.38 26.21 8.49
CA MET A 69 11.83 25.98 8.46
C MET A 69 12.38 25.88 7.02
N GLY A 70 11.53 25.86 6.00
CA GLY A 70 11.95 25.67 4.61
C GLY A 70 12.45 24.27 4.27
N ILE A 71 12.27 23.30 5.16
CA ILE A 71 12.65 21.90 4.96
C ILE A 71 11.64 21.19 4.06
N TRP A 72 10.36 21.56 4.18
CA TRP A 72 9.24 20.99 3.41
C TRP A 72 8.48 22.09 2.66
N ASN A 73 7.85 21.73 1.54
CA ASN A 73 7.01 22.65 0.78
C ASN A 73 5.83 21.93 0.11
N PRO A 74 4.78 22.65 -0.32
CA PRO A 74 3.59 22.06 -0.95
C PRO A 74 3.89 21.24 -2.23
N SER A 75 4.94 21.60 -2.97
CA SER A 75 5.35 20.84 -4.18
C SER A 75 5.89 19.47 -3.81
N MET A 76 6.67 19.35 -2.71
CA MET A 76 7.15 18.05 -2.19
C MET A 76 5.98 17.19 -1.68
N GLU A 77 4.99 17.81 -1.03
CA GLU A 77 3.77 17.10 -0.58
C GLU A 77 2.99 16.52 -1.77
N GLN A 78 2.84 17.30 -2.83
CA GLN A 78 2.17 16.85 -4.05
C GLN A 78 2.99 15.77 -4.77
N GLU A 79 4.31 15.91 -4.80
CA GLU A 79 5.21 14.91 -5.36
C GLU A 79 5.09 13.59 -4.59
N LEU A 80 5.15 13.62 -3.25
CA LEU A 80 5.04 12.44 -2.39
C LEU A 80 3.71 11.70 -2.60
N LYS A 81 2.59 12.43 -2.69
CA LYS A 81 1.27 11.84 -2.98
C LYS A 81 1.18 11.19 -4.35
N GLY A 82 1.87 11.73 -5.34
CA GLY A 82 1.79 11.24 -6.73
C GLY A 82 2.84 10.19 -7.11
N ILE A 83 3.90 10.00 -6.30
CA ILE A 83 5.04 9.18 -6.69
C ILE A 83 4.71 7.68 -6.75
N ASN A 84 3.83 7.19 -5.86
CA ASN A 84 3.40 5.79 -5.83
C ASN A 84 2.63 5.42 -7.11
N SER A 85 1.74 6.30 -7.58
CA SER A 85 1.04 6.08 -8.85
C SER A 85 2.02 6.02 -10.04
N LYS A 86 3.06 6.86 -10.05
CA LYS A 86 4.11 6.83 -11.09
C LYS A 86 4.93 5.53 -11.03
N ILE A 87 5.22 5.03 -9.82
CA ILE A 87 5.90 3.74 -9.64
C ILE A 87 5.03 2.61 -10.18
N ASP A 88 3.73 2.60 -9.87
CA ASP A 88 2.79 1.60 -10.37
C ASP A 88 2.70 1.62 -11.90
N ASP A 89 2.61 2.80 -12.52
CA ASP A 89 2.57 2.93 -13.97
C ASP A 89 3.87 2.46 -14.63
N LEU A 90 5.03 2.76 -14.03
CA LEU A 90 6.31 2.26 -14.50
C LEU A 90 6.45 0.73 -14.34
N LYS A 91 5.92 0.13 -13.27
CA LYS A 91 5.89 -1.33 -13.11
C LYS A 91 5.05 -1.99 -14.20
N VAL A 92 3.89 -1.41 -14.55
CA VAL A 92 3.07 -1.88 -15.67
C VAL A 92 3.82 -1.76 -17.00
N GLU A 93 4.54 -0.65 -17.24
CA GLU A 93 5.34 -0.47 -18.44
C GLU A 93 6.53 -1.43 -18.48
N TYR A 94 7.15 -1.70 -17.33
CA TYR A 94 8.22 -2.68 -17.16
C TYR A 94 7.74 -4.08 -17.56
N TYR A 95 6.60 -4.53 -17.03
CA TYR A 95 5.96 -5.78 -17.42
C TYR A 95 5.68 -5.85 -18.92
N LYS A 96 5.02 -4.84 -19.50
CA LYS A 96 4.69 -4.80 -20.93
C LYS A 96 5.91 -4.83 -21.84
N SER A 97 7.04 -4.35 -21.34
CA SER A 97 8.30 -4.24 -22.11
C SER A 97 9.27 -5.38 -21.79
N PHE A 98 8.84 -6.45 -21.10
CA PHE A 98 9.70 -7.49 -20.53
C PHE A 98 10.62 -8.17 -21.54
N LEU A 99 10.20 -8.27 -22.80
CA LEU A 99 11.02 -8.84 -23.88
C LEU A 99 12.08 -7.86 -24.42
N ASN A 100 12.00 -6.57 -24.12
CA ASN A 100 12.95 -5.57 -24.60
C ASN A 100 14.01 -5.24 -23.57
N LYS A 101 15.15 -5.96 -23.61
CA LYS A 101 16.25 -5.84 -22.63
C LYS A 101 16.79 -4.41 -22.46
N THR A 102 16.85 -3.62 -23.53
CA THR A 102 17.37 -2.23 -23.48
C THR A 102 16.39 -1.34 -22.72
N LYS A 103 15.10 -1.44 -23.04
CA LYS A 103 14.05 -0.68 -22.38
C LYS A 103 13.91 -1.08 -20.92
N LEU A 104 13.98 -2.37 -20.59
CA LEU A 104 13.96 -2.87 -19.22
C LEU A 104 15.05 -2.25 -18.35
N LYS A 105 16.30 -2.16 -18.86
CA LYS A 105 17.41 -1.56 -18.11
C LYS A 105 17.14 -0.08 -17.78
N THR A 106 16.53 0.64 -18.69
CA THR A 106 16.16 2.06 -18.49
C THR A 106 15.04 2.19 -17.47
N LEU A 107 13.97 1.40 -17.61
CA LEU A 107 12.83 1.39 -16.67
C LEU A 107 13.25 0.98 -15.27
N LYS A 108 14.13 -0.04 -15.11
CA LYS A 108 14.67 -0.46 -13.81
C LYS A 108 15.46 0.66 -13.11
N ARG A 109 16.23 1.46 -13.88
CA ARG A 109 16.92 2.64 -13.32
C ARG A 109 15.93 3.72 -12.88
N GLN A 110 14.89 3.97 -13.68
CA GLN A 110 13.85 4.95 -13.34
C GLN A 110 13.07 4.52 -12.10
N LEU A 111 12.67 3.24 -12.00
CA LEU A 111 12.03 2.67 -10.80
C LEU A 111 12.90 2.83 -9.57
N SER A 112 14.18 2.46 -9.65
CA SER A 112 15.13 2.62 -8.54
C SER A 112 15.28 4.08 -8.12
N SER A 113 15.33 5.01 -9.09
CA SER A 113 15.41 6.45 -8.81
C SER A 113 14.15 6.97 -8.11
N LEU A 114 12.96 6.56 -8.56
CA LEU A 114 11.70 6.97 -7.93
C LEU A 114 11.52 6.35 -6.54
N LYS A 115 11.88 5.08 -6.33
CA LYS A 115 11.86 4.44 -5.01
C LYS A 115 12.76 5.22 -4.03
N LYS A 116 14.00 5.53 -4.42
CA LYS A 116 14.92 6.35 -3.61
C LYS A 116 14.39 7.76 -3.35
N ARG A 117 13.71 8.36 -4.34
CA ARG A 117 13.11 9.69 -4.18
C ARG A 117 11.93 9.63 -3.21
N TYR A 118 11.11 8.59 -3.28
CA TYR A 118 10.04 8.33 -2.32
C TYR A 118 10.59 8.21 -0.89
N ASP A 119 11.60 7.35 -0.69
CA ASP A 119 12.22 7.13 0.62
C ASP A 119 12.81 8.44 1.18
N PHE A 120 13.47 9.22 0.33
CA PHE A 120 14.01 10.53 0.73
C PHE A 120 12.91 11.49 1.17
N LEU A 121 11.86 11.65 0.36
CA LEU A 121 10.74 12.54 0.70
C LEU A 121 9.99 12.07 1.94
N TYR A 122 9.73 10.77 2.03
CA TYR A 122 9.07 10.16 3.18
C TYR A 122 9.86 10.40 4.47
N ASN A 123 11.14 10.08 4.48
CA ASN A 123 12.01 10.30 5.65
C ASN A 123 12.11 11.78 6.03
N LEU A 124 12.17 12.67 5.05
CA LEU A 124 12.21 14.11 5.30
C LEU A 124 10.89 14.61 5.91
N ARG A 125 9.74 14.16 5.35
CA ARG A 125 8.39 14.50 5.83
C ARG A 125 8.16 14.07 7.28
N HIS A 126 8.71 12.90 7.65
CA HIS A 126 8.54 12.25 8.95
C HIS A 126 9.75 12.44 9.89
N SER A 127 10.68 13.30 9.55
CA SER A 127 11.94 13.47 10.31
C SER A 127 11.73 13.96 11.74
N LEU A 128 10.67 14.70 12.00
CA LEU A 128 10.33 15.26 13.32
C LEU A 128 9.11 14.61 13.98
N ASP A 129 8.57 13.52 13.42
CA ASP A 129 7.39 12.85 13.97
C ASP A 129 7.61 12.36 15.42
N HIS A 130 8.85 12.04 15.77
CA HIS A 130 9.21 11.63 17.14
C HIS A 130 8.99 12.73 18.20
N LEU A 131 8.78 13.98 17.77
CA LEU A 131 8.45 15.12 18.64
C LEU A 131 6.94 15.33 18.81
N THR A 132 6.11 14.53 18.13
CA THR A 132 4.65 14.64 18.20
C THR A 132 4.07 13.68 19.24
N SER A 133 2.85 13.96 19.70
CA SER A 133 2.10 13.06 20.56
C SER A 133 1.85 11.70 19.91
N GLU A 134 1.56 11.68 18.61
CA GLU A 134 1.37 10.48 17.82
C GLU A 134 2.67 9.67 17.66
N GLY A 135 3.77 10.36 17.39
CA GLY A 135 5.10 9.73 17.25
C GLY A 135 5.59 9.15 18.58
N TYR A 136 5.38 9.87 19.68
CA TYR A 136 5.69 9.37 21.02
C TYR A 136 4.83 8.15 21.38
N SER A 137 3.53 8.20 21.12
CA SER A 137 2.63 7.06 21.32
C SER A 137 3.09 5.83 20.51
N SER A 138 3.49 6.03 19.25
CA SER A 138 4.02 4.95 18.40
C SER A 138 5.33 4.37 18.95
N LEU A 139 6.18 5.20 19.52
CA LEU A 139 7.43 4.77 20.18
C LEU A 139 7.12 3.92 21.39
N LEU A 140 6.19 4.34 22.25
CA LEU A 140 5.75 3.58 23.43
C LEU A 140 5.14 2.24 23.05
N LYS A 141 4.30 2.21 22.01
CA LYS A 141 3.76 0.96 21.45
C LYS A 141 4.86 -0.01 21.06
N ASN A 142 5.85 0.44 20.28
CA ASN A 142 6.96 -0.38 19.85
C ASN A 142 7.83 -0.84 21.04
N GLN A 143 8.03 0.02 22.03
CA GLN A 143 8.74 -0.32 23.26
C GLN A 143 7.99 -1.40 24.05
N TYR A 144 6.69 -1.26 24.22
CA TYR A 144 5.84 -2.27 24.86
C TYR A 144 5.97 -3.63 24.18
N ILE A 145 5.78 -3.67 22.86
CA ILE A 145 5.89 -4.89 22.07
C ILE A 145 7.26 -5.55 22.30
N LEU A 146 8.34 -4.79 22.22
CA LEU A 146 9.68 -5.34 22.35
C LEU A 146 9.97 -5.84 23.76
N VAL A 147 9.54 -5.12 24.80
CA VAL A 147 9.71 -5.50 26.22
C VAL A 147 9.06 -6.86 26.49
N TYR A 148 7.82 -7.05 26.03
CA TYR A 148 7.09 -8.30 26.26
C TYR A 148 7.41 -9.41 25.27
N SER A 149 8.22 -9.13 24.24
CA SER A 149 8.68 -10.11 23.27
C SER A 149 10.11 -10.62 23.51
N LEU A 150 10.84 -10.04 24.47
CA LEU A 150 12.23 -10.40 24.76
C LEU A 150 12.33 -11.37 25.94
N TYR A 151 13.05 -12.46 25.70
CA TYR A 151 13.29 -13.53 26.67
C TYR A 151 14.77 -13.81 26.84
N ASP A 152 15.12 -14.29 28.03
CA ASP A 152 16.48 -14.74 28.36
C ASP A 152 16.73 -16.20 27.88
N ASN A 153 17.90 -16.73 28.21
CA ASN A 153 18.29 -18.10 27.89
C ASN A 153 17.52 -19.19 28.67
N LYS A 154 16.70 -18.81 29.64
CA LYS A 154 15.84 -19.70 30.42
C LYS A 154 14.37 -19.62 30.04
N ASP A 155 14.09 -18.98 28.90
CA ASP A 155 12.73 -18.69 28.43
C ASP A 155 11.89 -17.86 29.44
N GLN A 156 12.57 -17.01 30.27
CA GLN A 156 11.90 -16.05 31.11
C GLN A 156 11.90 -14.68 30.42
N ASN A 157 10.81 -13.94 30.60
CA ASN A 157 10.75 -12.57 30.09
C ASN A 157 11.91 -11.75 30.66
N LEU A 158 12.63 -11.05 29.79
CA LEU A 158 13.83 -10.30 30.17
C LEU A 158 13.52 -9.11 31.09
N PHE A 159 12.34 -8.51 30.92
CA PHE A 159 11.87 -7.37 31.70
C PHE A 159 10.54 -7.72 32.37
N SER A 160 10.40 -7.38 33.66
CA SER A 160 9.17 -7.66 34.43
C SER A 160 8.04 -6.71 34.03
N SER A 161 8.38 -5.47 33.75
CA SER A 161 7.47 -4.41 33.30
C SER A 161 8.19 -3.39 32.43
N ILE A 162 7.43 -2.49 31.82
CA ILE A 162 7.98 -1.41 31.02
C ILE A 162 8.78 -0.41 31.89
N ASP A 163 8.42 -0.28 33.18
CA ASP A 163 9.06 0.65 34.12
C ASP A 163 10.43 0.14 34.59
N ASP A 164 10.66 -1.18 34.54
CA ASP A 164 11.90 -1.83 34.98
C ASP A 164 12.95 -1.95 33.87
N VAL A 165 12.74 -1.27 32.71
CA VAL A 165 13.58 -1.42 31.55
C VAL A 165 14.96 -0.77 31.75
N ASN A 166 16.00 -1.56 31.67
CA ASN A 166 17.36 -1.04 31.50
C ASN A 166 17.56 -0.50 30.07
N PHE A 167 17.42 0.81 29.89
CA PHE A 167 17.47 1.47 28.58
C PHE A 167 18.76 1.20 27.79
N SER A 168 19.91 1.05 28.47
CA SER A 168 21.18 0.75 27.78
C SER A 168 21.16 -0.64 27.16
N LEU A 169 20.68 -1.62 27.89
CA LEU A 169 20.52 -2.99 27.39
C LEU A 169 19.42 -3.04 26.32
N PHE A 170 18.26 -2.44 26.59
CA PHE A 170 17.14 -2.37 25.66
C PHE A 170 17.57 -1.80 24.29
N ASN A 171 18.21 -0.64 24.25
CA ASN A 171 18.67 -0.01 23.02
C ASN A 171 19.69 -0.88 22.28
N ALA A 172 20.61 -1.53 22.98
CA ALA A 172 21.57 -2.42 22.36
C ALA A 172 20.90 -3.64 21.71
N LEU A 173 19.90 -4.26 22.39
CA LEU A 173 19.16 -5.39 21.83
C LEU A 173 18.23 -4.95 20.70
N SER A 174 17.58 -3.80 20.81
CA SER A 174 16.74 -3.20 19.77
C SER A 174 17.53 -2.96 18.48
N ASN A 175 18.74 -2.42 18.57
CA ASN A 175 19.61 -2.21 17.41
C ASN A 175 19.96 -3.54 16.70
N ILE A 176 20.34 -4.58 17.47
CA ILE A 176 20.63 -5.91 16.91
C ILE A 176 19.39 -6.47 16.20
N ILE A 177 18.23 -6.34 16.77
CA ILE A 177 16.98 -6.82 16.17
C ILE A 177 16.70 -6.05 14.88
N HIS A 178 16.84 -4.73 14.89
CA HIS A 178 16.63 -3.87 13.73
C HIS A 178 17.59 -4.21 12.57
N GLU A 179 18.87 -4.42 12.87
CA GLU A 179 19.87 -4.83 11.87
C GLU A 179 19.60 -6.22 11.26
N ASN A 180 18.85 -7.06 11.99
CA ASN A 180 18.55 -8.44 11.59
C ASN A 180 17.06 -8.66 11.24
N LEU A 181 16.33 -7.60 10.91
CA LEU A 181 14.97 -7.74 10.35
C LEU A 181 15.00 -8.53 9.05
N ILE A 182 13.97 -9.33 8.84
CA ILE A 182 13.82 -10.07 7.58
C ILE A 182 13.41 -9.07 6.48
N PRO A 183 14.23 -8.89 5.43
CA PRO A 183 13.90 -7.96 4.36
C PRO A 183 12.68 -8.44 3.54
N SER A 184 11.93 -7.51 2.98
CA SER A 184 10.70 -7.79 2.21
C SER A 184 10.95 -8.72 1.01
N GLU A 185 12.10 -8.58 0.37
CA GLU A 185 12.52 -9.42 -0.75
C GLU A 185 12.70 -10.89 -0.34
N ALA A 186 13.18 -11.13 0.90
CA ALA A 186 13.35 -12.49 1.41
C ALA A 186 12.02 -13.22 1.54
N PHE A 187 10.95 -12.55 1.96
CA PHE A 187 9.62 -13.17 2.03
C PHE A 187 9.12 -13.62 0.65
N ARG A 188 9.39 -12.82 -0.39
CA ARG A 188 9.02 -13.18 -1.76
C ARG A 188 9.84 -14.38 -2.28
N GLU A 189 11.15 -14.36 -2.06
CA GLU A 189 12.02 -15.47 -2.43
C GLU A 189 11.62 -16.77 -1.70
N ILE A 190 11.34 -16.69 -0.38
CA ILE A 190 10.86 -17.84 0.41
C ILE A 190 9.54 -18.36 -0.13
N ALA A 191 8.56 -17.46 -0.41
CA ALA A 191 7.24 -17.85 -0.90
C ALA A 191 7.28 -18.61 -2.23
N ARG A 192 8.33 -18.38 -3.05
CA ARG A 192 8.59 -19.09 -4.32
C ARG A 192 9.48 -20.33 -4.16
N SER A 193 10.19 -20.47 -3.03
CA SER A 193 11.17 -21.54 -2.86
C SER A 193 10.50 -22.93 -2.78
N ASP A 194 11.12 -23.94 -3.39
CA ASP A 194 10.61 -25.33 -3.41
C ASP A 194 10.41 -25.90 -2.01
N ILE A 195 11.33 -25.60 -1.08
CA ILE A 195 11.26 -26.07 0.30
C ILE A 195 9.98 -25.61 0.96
N TRP A 196 9.67 -24.31 0.86
CA TRP A 196 8.46 -23.75 1.42
C TRP A 196 7.21 -24.21 0.67
N ARG A 197 7.24 -24.25 -0.67
CA ARG A 197 6.12 -24.66 -1.51
C ARG A 197 5.69 -26.09 -1.21
N ASN A 198 6.64 -27.00 -1.04
CA ASN A 198 6.37 -28.39 -0.66
C ASN A 198 5.76 -28.47 0.75
N TYR A 199 6.31 -27.72 1.70
CA TYR A 199 5.76 -27.64 3.06
C TYR A 199 4.34 -27.05 3.08
N TRP A 200 4.12 -25.97 2.35
CA TRP A 200 2.81 -25.31 2.20
C TRP A 200 1.76 -26.25 1.60
N SER A 201 2.07 -26.95 0.52
CA SER A 201 1.14 -27.85 -0.15
C SER A 201 0.70 -29.03 0.74
N ALA A 202 1.59 -29.52 1.61
CA ALA A 202 1.31 -30.62 2.52
C ALA A 202 0.52 -30.21 3.78
N ASN A 203 0.63 -28.93 4.23
CA ASN A 203 0.18 -28.53 5.56
C ASN A 203 -0.73 -27.28 5.56
N LYS A 204 -1.44 -26.99 4.47
CA LYS A 204 -2.23 -25.76 4.29
C LYS A 204 -3.07 -25.32 5.50
N GLU A 205 -3.70 -26.26 6.20
CA GLU A 205 -4.61 -25.96 7.31
C GLU A 205 -3.90 -25.81 8.67
N ARG A 206 -2.69 -26.38 8.83
CA ARG A 206 -1.95 -26.41 10.10
C ARG A 206 -0.50 -25.99 9.96
N ILE A 207 -0.26 -25.01 9.09
CA ILE A 207 1.10 -24.64 8.67
C ILE A 207 2.02 -24.22 9.83
N PHE A 208 1.48 -23.67 10.92
CA PHE A 208 2.24 -23.24 12.10
C PHE A 208 1.76 -23.89 13.41
N ASP A 209 0.97 -24.97 13.34
CA ASP A 209 0.40 -25.71 14.48
C ASP A 209 -0.29 -24.84 15.54
N LYS A 210 -0.75 -23.64 15.16
CA LYS A 210 -1.45 -22.70 16.05
C LYS A 210 -2.56 -21.95 15.29
N PRO A 211 -3.61 -21.49 16.00
CA PRO A 211 -4.67 -20.68 15.39
C PRO A 211 -4.12 -19.42 14.71
N THR A 212 -4.77 -18.99 13.64
CA THR A 212 -4.37 -17.82 12.83
C THR A 212 -4.31 -16.51 13.64
N ILE A 213 -5.08 -16.42 14.72
CA ILE A 213 -5.05 -15.28 15.64
C ILE A 213 -3.67 -15.13 16.32
N ASN A 214 -3.00 -16.25 16.59
CA ASN A 214 -1.70 -16.29 17.25
C ASN A 214 -0.52 -16.27 16.26
N TRP A 215 -0.79 -16.06 14.96
CA TRP A 215 0.28 -15.92 13.97
C TRP A 215 0.94 -14.55 14.09
N SER A 216 2.27 -14.55 14.00
CA SER A 216 3.02 -13.32 13.87
C SER A 216 2.81 -12.65 12.51
N ASP A 217 3.24 -11.40 12.36
CA ASP A 217 3.13 -10.70 11.08
C ASP A 217 4.01 -11.32 10.01
N GLU A 218 5.19 -11.85 10.37
CA GLU A 218 6.07 -12.57 9.47
C GLU A 218 5.37 -13.82 8.91
N GLN A 219 4.69 -14.58 9.77
CA GLN A 219 3.91 -15.76 9.38
C GLN A 219 2.74 -15.38 8.46
N LYS A 220 1.99 -14.33 8.81
CA LYS A 220 0.89 -13.81 7.99
C LYS A 220 1.39 -13.31 6.64
N THR A 221 2.50 -12.54 6.63
CA THR A 221 3.11 -12.00 5.41
C THR A 221 3.53 -13.13 4.46
N LEU A 222 4.21 -14.16 4.97
CA LEU A 222 4.61 -15.29 4.15
C LEU A 222 3.39 -16.02 3.54
N VAL A 223 2.34 -16.25 4.32
CA VAL A 223 1.12 -16.90 3.83
C VAL A 223 0.38 -16.02 2.80
N ILE A 224 0.30 -14.71 3.02
CA ILE A 224 -0.33 -13.78 2.06
C ILE A 224 0.41 -13.80 0.73
N LEU A 225 1.74 -13.70 0.75
CA LEU A 225 2.57 -13.76 -0.45
C LEU A 225 2.46 -15.13 -1.15
N THR A 226 2.44 -16.22 -0.38
CA THR A 226 2.26 -17.56 -0.95
C THR A 226 0.92 -17.70 -1.68
N LYS A 227 -0.18 -17.24 -1.06
CA LYS A 227 -1.49 -17.21 -1.71
C LYS A 227 -1.52 -16.32 -2.93
N MET A 228 -0.80 -15.19 -2.90
CA MET A 228 -0.68 -14.30 -4.05
C MET A 228 -0.03 -15.03 -5.25
N TYR A 229 1.04 -15.80 -5.01
CA TYR A 229 1.68 -16.61 -6.06
C TYR A 229 0.80 -17.80 -6.48
N ASP A 230 0.12 -18.48 -5.54
CA ASP A 230 -0.86 -19.53 -5.88
C ASP A 230 -1.92 -19.00 -6.84
N ASN A 231 -2.53 -17.86 -6.51
CA ASN A 231 -3.54 -17.21 -7.35
C ASN A 231 -3.00 -16.83 -8.73
N ALA A 232 -1.72 -16.42 -8.82
CA ALA A 232 -1.10 -16.09 -10.09
C ALA A 232 -0.88 -17.33 -10.96
N TYR A 233 -0.41 -18.44 -10.39
CA TYR A 233 -0.23 -19.70 -11.10
C TYR A 233 -1.56 -20.33 -11.54
N GLU A 234 -2.64 -20.14 -10.80
CA GLU A 234 -3.99 -20.62 -11.14
C GLU A 234 -4.73 -19.68 -12.11
N HIS A 235 -4.19 -18.48 -12.39
CA HIS A 235 -4.85 -17.51 -13.24
C HIS A 235 -4.82 -17.93 -14.72
N PRO A 236 -5.94 -17.79 -15.49
CA PRO A 236 -5.98 -18.13 -16.92
C PRO A 236 -4.88 -17.45 -17.77
N ASP A 237 -4.53 -16.19 -17.40
CA ASP A 237 -3.47 -15.43 -18.06
C ASP A 237 -2.18 -15.45 -17.21
N CYS A 238 -1.83 -16.60 -16.61
CA CYS A 238 -0.62 -16.76 -15.81
C CYS A 238 0.61 -16.26 -16.59
N PRO A 239 1.42 -15.34 -16.02
CA PRO A 239 2.64 -14.90 -16.66
C PRO A 239 3.71 -16.01 -16.64
N SER A 240 4.73 -15.89 -17.48
CA SER A 240 5.85 -16.84 -17.50
C SER A 240 6.64 -16.81 -16.17
N ASP A 241 7.30 -17.91 -15.84
CA ASP A 241 8.12 -18.04 -14.62
C ASP A 241 9.15 -16.91 -14.49
N SER A 242 9.77 -16.51 -15.59
CA SER A 242 10.73 -15.41 -15.61
C SER A 242 10.13 -14.05 -15.20
N ILE A 243 8.83 -13.85 -15.39
CA ILE A 243 8.10 -12.65 -14.91
C ILE A 243 7.76 -12.82 -13.43
N ILE A 244 7.36 -14.03 -13.01
CA ILE A 244 7.05 -14.32 -11.60
C ILE A 244 8.29 -14.20 -10.72
N GLU A 245 9.46 -14.50 -11.24
CA GLU A 245 10.76 -14.36 -10.55
C GLU A 245 11.24 -12.91 -10.42
N ASP A 246 10.84 -12.01 -11.32
CA ASP A 246 11.17 -10.58 -11.24
C ASP A 246 10.04 -9.82 -10.52
N ASP A 247 10.30 -9.39 -9.29
CA ASP A 247 9.31 -8.75 -8.41
C ASP A 247 8.65 -7.51 -9.03
N ASP A 248 9.43 -6.67 -9.75
CA ASP A 248 8.89 -5.46 -10.39
C ASP A 248 8.01 -5.81 -11.62
N ALA A 249 8.37 -6.84 -12.38
CA ALA A 249 7.58 -7.35 -13.50
C ALA A 249 6.28 -8.00 -13.02
N PHE A 250 6.38 -8.82 -11.99
CA PHE A 250 5.23 -9.48 -11.38
C PHE A 250 4.24 -8.49 -10.78
N ASP A 251 4.73 -7.49 -10.03
CA ASP A 251 3.88 -6.41 -9.52
C ASP A 251 3.19 -5.65 -10.66
N GLY A 252 3.90 -5.39 -11.76
CA GLY A 252 3.33 -4.76 -12.96
C GLY A 252 2.18 -5.57 -13.57
N TRP A 253 2.34 -6.89 -13.65
CA TRP A 253 1.26 -7.80 -14.06
C TRP A 253 0.07 -7.75 -13.12
N MET A 254 0.30 -7.83 -11.81
CA MET A 254 -0.76 -7.76 -10.79
C MET A 254 -1.55 -6.45 -10.87
N ILE A 255 -0.86 -5.32 -11.01
CA ILE A 255 -1.49 -3.99 -11.18
C ILE A 255 -2.33 -3.97 -12.45
N MET A 256 -1.83 -4.51 -13.55
CA MET A 256 -2.57 -4.57 -14.82
C MET A 256 -3.84 -5.43 -14.68
N GLN A 257 -3.75 -6.61 -14.07
CA GLN A 257 -4.90 -7.48 -13.82
C GLN A 257 -5.94 -6.80 -12.92
N ARG A 258 -5.51 -6.11 -11.85
CA ARG A 258 -6.41 -5.34 -11.00
C ARG A 258 -7.15 -4.25 -11.78
N LYS A 259 -6.42 -3.43 -12.56
CA LYS A 259 -7.01 -2.38 -13.41
C LYS A 259 -8.01 -2.97 -14.43
N GLN A 260 -7.71 -4.14 -15.01
CA GLN A 260 -8.61 -4.82 -15.93
C GLN A 260 -9.88 -5.32 -15.23
N ASN A 261 -9.74 -5.99 -14.09
CA ASN A 261 -10.88 -6.47 -13.30
C ASN A 261 -11.78 -5.31 -12.82
N GLU A 262 -11.22 -4.17 -12.44
CA GLU A 262 -11.98 -2.97 -12.09
C GLU A 262 -12.76 -2.42 -13.30
N LYS A 263 -12.14 -2.37 -14.48
CA LYS A 263 -12.81 -1.97 -15.72
C LYS A 263 -13.97 -2.93 -16.07
N ASP A 264 -13.75 -4.23 -15.96
CA ASP A 264 -14.77 -5.24 -16.27
C ASP A 264 -15.93 -5.19 -15.26
N LYS A 265 -15.64 -4.97 -13.98
CA LYS A 265 -16.67 -4.75 -12.94
C LYS A 265 -17.48 -3.48 -13.23
N ASN A 266 -16.80 -2.37 -13.54
CA ASN A 266 -17.46 -1.11 -13.88
C ASN A 266 -18.30 -1.27 -15.16
N LYS A 267 -17.79 -1.96 -16.18
CA LYS A 267 -18.54 -2.26 -17.40
C LYS A 267 -19.80 -3.07 -17.11
N LYS A 268 -19.69 -4.17 -16.36
CA LYS A 268 -20.83 -5.01 -15.94
C LYS A 268 -21.86 -4.21 -15.13
N ARG A 269 -21.39 -3.34 -14.21
CA ARG A 269 -22.26 -2.46 -13.42
C ARG A 269 -22.97 -1.46 -14.33
N THR A 270 -22.29 -0.86 -15.28
CA THR A 270 -22.87 0.05 -16.28
C THR A 270 -23.91 -0.68 -17.15
N GLU A 271 -23.59 -1.87 -17.64
CA GLU A 271 -24.52 -2.71 -18.42
C GLU A 271 -25.77 -3.08 -17.60
N SER A 272 -25.59 -3.41 -16.32
CA SER A 272 -26.72 -3.72 -15.42
C SER A 272 -27.63 -2.52 -15.15
N LEU A 273 -27.07 -1.31 -15.04
CA LEU A 273 -27.81 -0.08 -14.78
C LEU A 273 -28.54 0.46 -16.04
N LEU A 274 -27.92 0.31 -17.20
CA LEU A 274 -28.39 0.94 -18.44
C LEU A 274 -29.13 -0.03 -19.38
N GLY A 275 -28.97 -1.35 -19.20
CA GLY A 275 -29.60 -2.40 -20.00
C GLY A 275 -29.39 -2.20 -21.52
N ASP A 276 -30.41 -2.58 -22.31
CA ASP A 276 -30.36 -2.47 -23.78
C ASP A 276 -30.19 -1.04 -24.35
N LYS A 277 -30.31 -0.02 -23.51
CA LYS A 277 -30.14 1.40 -23.94
C LYS A 277 -28.69 1.71 -24.33
N LEU A 278 -27.71 1.05 -23.74
CA LEU A 278 -26.28 1.21 -24.07
C LEU A 278 -25.95 0.75 -25.48
N ASN A 279 -26.60 -0.28 -25.98
CA ASN A 279 -26.35 -0.85 -27.31
C ASN A 279 -26.84 0.04 -28.45
N LYS A 280 -27.69 1.03 -28.15
CA LYS A 280 -28.36 1.90 -29.14
C LYS A 280 -27.92 3.36 -29.08
N ALA A 281 -27.24 3.78 -28.04
CA ALA A 281 -26.82 5.17 -27.83
C ALA A 281 -25.30 5.24 -27.55
N GLY A 282 -24.59 6.12 -28.24
CA GLY A 282 -23.16 6.37 -27.96
C GLY A 282 -22.92 7.07 -26.62
N GLU A 283 -23.91 7.74 -26.06
CA GLU A 283 -23.91 8.40 -24.76
C GLU A 283 -25.28 8.29 -24.12
N VAL A 284 -25.29 8.11 -22.78
CA VAL A 284 -26.51 8.12 -21.95
C VAL A 284 -26.35 9.14 -20.84
N PHE A 285 -27.30 10.04 -20.71
CA PHE A 285 -27.33 11.01 -19.62
C PHE A 285 -28.18 10.44 -18.47
N LEU A 286 -27.59 10.41 -17.31
CA LEU A 286 -28.25 9.99 -16.08
C LEU A 286 -28.41 11.18 -15.14
N VAL A 287 -29.57 11.33 -14.57
CA VAL A 287 -29.85 12.33 -13.53
C VAL A 287 -29.63 11.65 -12.19
N ALA A 288 -28.68 12.16 -11.40
CA ALA A 288 -28.43 11.68 -10.06
C ALA A 288 -29.35 12.43 -9.07
N ASN A 289 -29.90 11.69 -8.12
CA ASN A 289 -30.76 12.26 -7.07
C ASN A 289 -29.95 12.71 -5.83
N SER A 290 -28.69 12.29 -5.73
CA SER A 290 -27.76 12.66 -4.65
C SER A 290 -26.34 12.88 -5.17
N MET A 291 -25.49 13.56 -4.37
CA MET A 291 -24.08 13.75 -4.69
C MET A 291 -23.30 12.42 -4.72
N GLU A 292 -23.68 11.47 -3.87
CA GLU A 292 -23.06 10.13 -3.81
C GLU A 292 -23.38 9.34 -5.08
N GLU A 293 -24.65 9.37 -5.53
CA GLU A 293 -25.07 8.74 -6.78
C GLU A 293 -24.40 9.40 -8.00
N ALA A 294 -24.25 10.72 -8.01
CA ALA A 294 -23.53 11.44 -9.06
C ALA A 294 -22.06 11.04 -9.12
N GLN A 295 -21.40 10.87 -7.97
CA GLN A 295 -20.02 10.41 -7.88
C GLN A 295 -19.87 8.96 -8.35
N GLU A 296 -20.82 8.09 -8.02
CA GLU A 296 -20.84 6.72 -8.52
C GLU A 296 -20.99 6.67 -10.04
N ILE A 297 -21.92 7.40 -10.61
CA ILE A 297 -22.11 7.49 -12.06
C ILE A 297 -20.87 8.04 -12.75
N TYR A 298 -20.26 9.08 -12.18
CA TYR A 298 -19.00 9.63 -12.69
C TYR A 298 -17.87 8.60 -12.71
N ASN A 299 -17.76 7.79 -11.66
CA ASN A 299 -16.74 6.75 -11.53
C ASN A 299 -16.92 5.57 -12.50
N LEU A 300 -18.14 5.35 -13.04
CA LEU A 300 -18.40 4.33 -14.07
C LEU A 300 -17.78 4.68 -15.43
N ASN A 301 -17.49 5.96 -15.69
CA ASN A 301 -16.97 6.42 -16.96
C ASN A 301 -15.45 6.17 -17.08
N ASP A 302 -14.97 5.95 -18.31
CA ASP A 302 -13.54 5.90 -18.59
C ASP A 302 -12.91 7.31 -18.55
N ASP A 303 -11.60 7.39 -18.62
CA ASP A 303 -10.85 8.66 -18.50
C ASP A 303 -11.21 9.66 -19.61
N SER A 304 -11.51 9.17 -20.80
CA SER A 304 -11.93 10.01 -21.94
C SER A 304 -13.31 10.62 -21.71
N SER A 305 -14.25 9.81 -21.24
CA SER A 305 -15.60 10.24 -20.90
C SER A 305 -15.62 11.19 -19.71
N ARG A 306 -14.79 10.94 -18.69
CA ARG A 306 -14.61 11.85 -17.55
C ARG A 306 -14.07 13.22 -17.98
N HIS A 307 -13.12 13.24 -18.90
CA HIS A 307 -12.60 14.51 -19.44
C HIS A 307 -13.72 15.30 -20.14
N THR A 308 -14.52 14.63 -20.97
CA THR A 308 -15.68 15.23 -21.64
C THR A 308 -16.74 15.75 -20.64
N ILE A 309 -17.02 14.99 -19.59
CA ILE A 309 -17.95 15.40 -18.51
C ILE A 309 -17.44 16.65 -17.81
N ASN A 310 -16.14 16.69 -17.46
CA ASN A 310 -15.53 17.86 -16.80
C ASN A 310 -15.57 19.10 -17.69
N GLU A 311 -15.30 19.00 -18.98
CA GLU A 311 -15.40 20.12 -19.90
C GLU A 311 -16.84 20.65 -20.02
N ARG A 312 -17.82 19.74 -20.06
CA ARG A 312 -19.26 20.10 -20.06
C ARG A 312 -19.69 20.75 -18.74
N GLN A 313 -19.22 20.25 -17.60
CA GLN A 313 -19.47 20.86 -16.29
C GLN A 313 -18.93 22.28 -16.21
N LYS A 314 -17.74 22.54 -16.71
CA LYS A 314 -17.20 23.91 -16.78
C LYS A 314 -18.09 24.83 -17.62
N THR A 315 -18.59 24.35 -18.76
CA THR A 315 -19.49 25.12 -19.61
C THR A 315 -20.83 25.40 -18.90
N ILE A 316 -21.38 24.41 -18.21
CA ILE A 316 -22.64 24.56 -17.45
C ILE A 316 -22.46 25.53 -16.28
N LEU A 317 -21.36 25.42 -15.52
CA LEU A 317 -21.06 26.31 -14.39
C LEU A 317 -20.76 27.76 -14.84
N SER A 318 -20.32 27.96 -16.07
CA SER A 318 -20.12 29.29 -16.66
C SER A 318 -21.43 29.92 -17.19
N SER A 319 -22.52 29.17 -17.29
CA SER A 319 -23.85 29.70 -17.62
C SER A 319 -24.50 30.32 -16.38
N GLU A 320 -24.97 31.56 -16.49
CA GLU A 320 -25.47 32.36 -15.35
C GLU A 320 -26.81 31.88 -14.77
N ASN A 321 -27.50 30.90 -15.38
CA ASN A 321 -28.81 30.43 -14.93
C ASN A 321 -28.82 28.96 -14.48
N PRO A 322 -29.52 28.63 -13.37
CA PRO A 322 -29.72 27.24 -12.98
C PRO A 322 -30.57 26.52 -14.05
N ILE A 323 -30.10 25.36 -14.49
CA ILE A 323 -30.75 24.53 -15.51
C ILE A 323 -31.90 23.77 -14.86
N ASP A 324 -33.14 23.98 -15.33
CA ASP A 324 -34.29 23.21 -14.91
C ASP A 324 -34.28 21.82 -15.60
N THR A 325 -34.81 20.79 -14.92
CA THR A 325 -34.90 19.42 -15.42
C THR A 325 -35.69 19.32 -16.73
N THR A 326 -36.62 20.24 -16.99
CA THR A 326 -37.39 20.34 -18.23
C THR A 326 -36.55 20.82 -19.41
N GLN A 327 -35.45 21.54 -19.17
CA GLN A 327 -34.55 22.10 -20.20
C GLN A 327 -33.38 21.17 -20.54
N LEU A 328 -33.21 20.07 -19.80
CA LEU A 328 -32.12 19.09 -19.98
C LEU A 328 -32.01 18.59 -21.45
N PRO A 329 -33.10 18.26 -22.21
CA PRO A 329 -32.97 17.81 -23.58
C PRO A 329 -32.44 18.90 -24.53
N ASP A 330 -32.76 20.15 -24.28
CA ASP A 330 -32.33 21.27 -25.14
C ASP A 330 -30.86 21.62 -24.85
N VAL A 331 -30.44 21.66 -23.58
CA VAL A 331 -29.04 21.82 -23.17
C VAL A 331 -28.19 20.68 -23.72
N GLN A 332 -28.70 19.46 -23.74
CA GLN A 332 -28.05 18.30 -24.30
C GLN A 332 -27.79 18.46 -25.81
N ARG A 333 -28.79 18.94 -26.57
CA ARG A 333 -28.66 19.20 -28.02
C ARG A 333 -27.63 20.32 -28.29
N GLU A 334 -27.63 21.36 -27.48
CA GLU A 334 -26.72 22.47 -27.61
C GLU A 334 -25.27 22.06 -27.35
N LEU A 335 -24.99 21.30 -26.28
CA LEU A 335 -23.70 20.74 -25.96
C LEU A 335 -23.16 19.79 -27.06
N LEU A 336 -24.03 18.94 -27.61
CA LEU A 336 -23.69 18.08 -28.74
C LEU A 336 -23.37 18.90 -30.00
N SER A 337 -24.13 19.96 -30.30
CA SER A 337 -23.88 20.84 -31.45
C SER A 337 -22.54 21.58 -31.34
N GLN A 338 -22.19 22.07 -30.15
CA GLN A 338 -20.91 22.73 -29.86
C GLN A 338 -19.74 21.76 -30.01
N GLN A 339 -19.87 20.51 -29.55
CA GLN A 339 -18.87 19.49 -29.78
C GLN A 339 -18.64 19.17 -31.25
N PHE A 340 -19.70 19.04 -32.03
CA PHE A 340 -19.60 18.86 -33.50
C PHE A 340 -18.91 20.02 -34.19
N GLN A 341 -19.17 21.25 -33.77
CA GLN A 341 -18.51 22.44 -34.31
C GLN A 341 -17.01 22.46 -33.93
N SER A 342 -16.65 22.19 -32.69
CA SER A 342 -15.27 22.15 -32.21
C SER A 342 -14.47 21.03 -32.88
N GLN A 343 -15.06 19.87 -33.15
CA GLN A 343 -14.43 18.79 -33.92
C GLN A 343 -14.23 19.21 -35.38
N LYS A 344 -15.22 19.83 -36.03
CA LYS A 344 -15.07 20.36 -37.41
C LYS A 344 -13.96 21.41 -37.54
N GLU A 345 -13.75 22.24 -36.52
CA GLU A 345 -12.67 23.24 -36.49
C GLU A 345 -11.30 22.59 -36.34
N ARG A 346 -11.20 21.50 -35.54
CA ARG A 346 -9.95 20.71 -35.44
C ARG A 346 -9.55 19.98 -36.69
N PHE A 347 -10.51 19.56 -37.53
CA PHE A 347 -10.24 18.91 -38.80
C PHE A 347 -10.02 19.92 -39.96
N LYS A 348 -10.20 21.22 -39.73
CA LYS A 348 -9.92 22.27 -40.72
C LYS A 348 -8.54 22.93 -40.57
N LYS A 349 -7.82 22.60 -39.49
CA LYS A 349 -6.41 22.92 -39.27
C LYS A 349 -5.52 21.71 -39.60
#